data_9ef5c6ecb0fa0e278d95ed3c25185ed0
#
_entry.id   9ef5c6ecb0fa0e278d95ed3c25185ed0
#
_cell.length_a   1.000
_cell.length_b   1.000
_cell.length_c   1.000
_cell.angle_alpha   90.00
_cell.angle_beta   90.00
_cell.angle_gamma   90.00
#
_symmetry.space_group_name_H-M   'P 1'
#
loop_
_entity.id
_entity.type
_entity.pdbx_description
1 polymer ?
#
loop_
_entity_poly.entity_id
_entity_poly.type
_entity_poly.pdbx_seq_one_letter_code
_entity_poly.pdbx_strand_id
1 'polypeptide(L)'
;MEAVTEPTMLLEIERELAGPEKDSALARYDAVLVALERRLEAAMKEGMSPDEFPKVEELREANTLARKILRLTVRVDGEARKA
;
A
#
# COMPACT_ATOMS: atom_id res chain seq x y z
N MET A 1 -22.46 -0.33 -15.05
CA MET A 1 -22.05 -0.32 -14.68
C MET A 1 -21.29 -0.43 -14.14
N GLU A 2 -20.83 -0.64 -13.93
CA GLU A 2 -20.15 -0.65 -13.38
C GLU A 2 -19.65 -0.41 -12.60
N ALA A 3 -19.75 -0.43 -12.67
CA ALA A 3 -19.31 0.16 -11.96
C ALA A 3 -18.81 0.22 -10.63
N VAL A 4 -18.98 -0.38 -9.90
CA VAL A 4 -18.43 -0.33 -8.58
C VAL A 4 -17.22 -1.22 -8.50
N THR A 5 -16.09 -0.65 -8.86
CA THR A 5 -14.85 -1.39 -8.84
C THR A 5 -14.21 -1.45 -7.48
N GLU A 6 -14.40 -0.41 -6.64
CA GLU A 6 -13.74 -0.35 -5.35
C GLU A 6 -14.10 -1.49 -4.39
N PRO A 7 -15.36 -1.82 -4.16
CA PRO A 7 -15.69 -2.95 -3.31
C PRO A 7 -15.15 -4.27 -3.83
N THR A 8 -15.15 -4.43 -5.16
CA THR A 8 -14.61 -5.63 -5.77
C THR A 8 -13.11 -5.74 -5.54
N MET A 9 -12.41 -4.61 -5.66
CA MET A 9 -10.98 -4.56 -5.42
C MET A 9 -10.65 -4.93 -3.97
N LEU A 10 -11.39 -4.40 -3.01
CA LEU A 10 -11.18 -4.70 -1.60
C LEU A 10 -11.40 -6.18 -1.31
N LEU A 11 -12.42 -6.77 -1.92
CA LEU A 11 -12.69 -8.20 -1.75
C LEU A 11 -11.57 -9.05 -2.33
N GLU A 12 -11.03 -8.63 -3.46
CA GLU A 12 -9.90 -9.34 -4.06
C GLU A 12 -8.67 -9.29 -3.17
N ILE A 13 -8.39 -8.11 -2.61
CA ILE A 13 -7.26 -7.95 -1.69
C ILE A 13 -7.45 -8.83 -0.46
N GLU A 14 -8.65 -8.83 0.10
CA GLU A 14 -8.94 -9.66 1.27
C GLU A 14 -8.74 -11.14 0.98
N ARG A 15 -9.17 -11.60 -0.19
CA ARG A 15 -8.99 -12.98 -0.59
C ARG A 15 -7.53 -13.34 -0.73
N GLU A 16 -6.76 -12.48 -1.37
CA GLU A 16 -5.35 -12.73 -1.57
C GLU A 16 -4.60 -12.77 -0.24
N LEU A 17 -4.95 -11.88 0.67
CA LEU A 17 -4.29 -11.81 1.97
C LEU A 17 -4.70 -12.94 2.90
N ALA A 18 -5.83 -13.58 2.64
CA ALA A 18 -6.29 -14.71 3.43
C ALA A 18 -5.92 -16.06 2.82
N GLY A 19 -5.44 -16.07 1.57
CA GLY A 19 -5.18 -17.29 0.85
C GLY A 19 -3.74 -17.79 0.96
N PRO A 20 -3.44 -18.88 0.26
CA PRO A 20 -2.08 -19.48 0.29
C PRO A 20 -1.03 -18.63 -0.42
N GLU A 21 -1.47 -17.67 -1.25
CA GLU A 21 -0.57 -16.76 -1.96
C GLU A 21 -0.32 -15.47 -1.18
N LYS A 22 -0.66 -15.47 0.10
CA LYS A 22 -0.60 -14.27 0.92
C LYS A 22 0.77 -13.58 0.91
N ASP A 23 1.83 -14.33 1.15
CA ASP A 23 3.16 -13.74 1.23
C ASP A 23 3.57 -13.10 -0.09
N SER A 24 3.21 -13.75 -1.20
CA SER A 24 3.47 -13.23 -2.52
C SER A 24 2.66 -11.96 -2.79
N ALA A 25 1.40 -11.95 -2.38
CA ALA A 25 0.52 -10.79 -2.54
C ALA A 25 1.05 -9.60 -1.74
N LEU A 26 1.46 -9.84 -0.50
CA LEU A 26 2.02 -8.78 0.35
C LEU A 26 3.28 -8.18 -0.26
N ALA A 27 4.15 -9.03 -0.81
CA ALA A 27 5.36 -8.55 -1.45
C ALA A 27 5.05 -7.68 -2.66
N ARG A 28 4.04 -8.06 -3.45
CA ARG A 28 3.62 -7.26 -4.62
C ARG A 28 3.07 -5.91 -4.20
N TYR A 29 2.22 -5.89 -3.19
CA TYR A 29 1.64 -4.63 -2.71
C TYR A 29 2.72 -3.72 -2.14
N ASP A 30 3.65 -4.27 -1.37
CA ASP A 30 4.74 -3.46 -0.84
C ASP A 30 5.61 -2.89 -1.96
N ALA A 31 5.90 -3.69 -2.99
CA ALA A 31 6.68 -3.23 -4.13
C ALA A 31 6.01 -2.05 -4.84
N VAL A 32 4.68 -2.11 -4.99
CA VAL A 32 3.92 -1.01 -5.59
C VAL A 32 4.04 0.24 -4.73
N LEU A 33 3.91 0.10 -3.43
CA LEU A 33 4.01 1.23 -2.51
C LEU A 33 5.41 1.83 -2.49
N VAL A 34 6.44 1.00 -2.57
CA VAL A 34 7.82 1.48 -2.66
C VAL A 34 8.03 2.27 -3.95
N ALA A 35 7.51 1.76 -5.08
CA ALA A 35 7.63 2.46 -6.35
C ALA A 35 6.93 3.80 -6.31
N LEU A 36 5.75 3.87 -5.69
CA LEU A 36 5.02 5.12 -5.54
C LEU A 36 5.81 6.10 -4.67
N GLU A 37 6.38 5.63 -3.58
CA GLU A 37 7.19 6.48 -2.70
C GLU A 37 8.34 7.13 -3.47
N ARG A 38 9.02 6.35 -4.30
CA ARG A 38 10.12 6.87 -5.12
C ARG A 38 9.66 7.92 -6.11
N ARG A 39 8.48 7.71 -6.70
CA ARG A 39 7.91 8.69 -7.62
C ARG A 39 7.57 9.99 -6.91
N LEU A 40 7.00 9.89 -5.72
CA LEU A 40 6.65 11.07 -4.94
C LEU A 40 7.90 11.83 -4.53
N GLU A 41 8.94 11.13 -4.10
CA GLU A 41 10.19 11.77 -3.73
C GLU A 41 10.87 12.45 -4.92
N ALA A 42 10.84 11.78 -6.07
CA ALA A 42 11.41 12.36 -7.29
C ALA A 42 10.67 13.63 -7.68
N ALA A 43 9.34 13.62 -7.60
CA ALA A 43 8.54 14.80 -7.92
C ALA A 43 8.85 15.95 -6.96
N MET A 44 9.05 15.64 -5.68
CA MET A 44 9.41 16.67 -4.70
C MET A 44 10.78 17.26 -4.98
N LYS A 45 11.72 16.45 -5.42
CA LYS A 45 13.07 16.92 -5.77
C LYS A 45 13.09 17.79 -7.00
N GLU A 46 12.26 17.47 -7.99
CA GLU A 46 12.18 18.27 -9.21
C GLU A 46 11.56 19.63 -8.96
N GLY A 47 10.87 19.78 -7.88
CA GLY A 47 10.22 21.02 -7.53
C GLY A 47 8.73 20.97 -7.83
N MET A 48 7.97 21.53 -6.94
CA MET A 48 6.51 21.58 -7.04
C MET A 48 6.04 22.96 -6.67
N SER A 49 4.85 23.30 -7.16
CA SER A 49 4.22 24.53 -6.72
C SER A 49 3.89 24.44 -5.23
N PRO A 50 3.82 25.58 -4.52
CA PRO A 50 3.44 25.55 -3.10
C PRO A 50 2.10 24.89 -2.84
N ASP A 51 1.18 24.92 -3.81
CA ASP A 51 -0.13 24.31 -3.65
C ASP A 51 -0.09 22.80 -3.76
N GLU A 52 0.85 22.28 -4.55
CA GLU A 52 0.97 20.85 -4.77
C GLU A 52 1.73 20.13 -3.67
N PHE A 53 2.70 20.82 -3.09
CA PHE A 53 3.59 20.21 -2.11
C PHE A 53 2.86 19.56 -0.92
N PRO A 54 1.91 20.24 -0.26
CA PRO A 54 1.21 19.61 0.86
C PRO A 54 0.44 18.36 0.48
N LYS A 55 -0.12 18.35 -0.72
CA LYS A 55 -0.88 17.20 -1.21
C LYS A 55 0.02 15.99 -1.41
N VAL A 56 1.20 16.21 -1.96
CA VAL A 56 2.16 15.14 -2.16
C VAL A 56 2.70 14.64 -0.83
N GLU A 57 2.94 15.54 0.13
CA GLU A 57 3.35 15.17 1.46
C GLU A 57 2.33 14.24 2.12
N GLU A 58 1.06 14.57 1.99
CA GLU A 58 -0.01 13.74 2.54
C GLU A 58 -0.02 12.35 1.91
N LEU A 59 0.16 12.28 0.59
CA LEU A 59 0.22 11.00 -0.11
C LEU A 59 1.41 10.19 0.37
N ARG A 60 2.54 10.84 0.57
CA ARG A 60 3.74 10.18 1.05
C ARG A 60 3.52 9.60 2.45
N GLU A 61 2.90 10.36 3.32
CA GLU A 61 2.57 9.89 4.67
C GLU A 61 1.60 8.72 4.63
N ALA A 62 0.57 8.81 3.80
CA ALA A 62 -0.39 7.72 3.64
C ALA A 62 0.29 6.46 3.12
N ASN A 63 1.22 6.61 2.20
CA ASN A 63 1.98 5.50 1.65
C ASN A 63 2.83 4.83 2.73
N THR A 64 3.49 5.62 3.55
CA THR A 64 4.30 5.11 4.66
C THR A 64 3.43 4.32 5.64
N LEU A 65 2.24 4.85 5.94
CA LEU A 65 1.30 4.18 6.83
C LEU A 65 0.79 2.87 6.23
N ALA A 66 0.50 2.87 4.94
CA ALA A 66 0.05 1.67 4.26
C ALA A 66 1.10 0.55 4.35
N ARG A 67 2.36 0.90 4.18
CA ARG A 67 3.44 -0.08 4.30
C ARG A 67 3.56 -0.62 5.72
N LYS A 68 3.34 0.22 6.72
CA LYS A 68 3.35 -0.23 8.12
C LYS A 68 2.22 -1.23 8.37
N ILE A 69 1.04 -0.96 7.82
CA ILE A 69 -0.10 -1.84 7.96
C ILE A 69 0.20 -3.21 7.35
N LEU A 70 0.82 -3.23 6.17
CA LEU A 70 1.19 -4.49 5.54
C LEU A 70 2.15 -5.28 6.41
N ARG A 71 3.15 -4.63 6.99
CA ARG A 71 4.11 -5.30 7.86
C ARG A 71 3.45 -5.86 9.11
N LEU A 72 2.53 -5.13 9.68
CA LEU A 72 1.80 -5.59 10.86
C LEU A 72 0.94 -6.81 10.53
N THR A 73 0.34 -6.81 9.35
CA THR A 73 -0.46 -7.95 8.90
C THR A 73 0.40 -9.21 8.81
N VAL A 74 1.59 -9.10 8.27
CA VAL A 74 2.53 -10.22 8.20
C VAL A 74 2.90 -10.71 9.60
N ARG A 75 3.20 -9.78 10.49
CA ARG A 75 3.61 -10.11 11.86
C ARG A 75 2.50 -10.84 12.62
N VAL A 76 1.28 -10.32 12.55
CA VAL A 76 0.15 -10.92 13.25
C VAL A 76 -0.09 -12.34 12.77
N ASP A 77 -0.02 -12.57 11.47
CA ASP A 77 -0.18 -13.90 10.91
C ASP A 77 0.93 -14.84 11.34
N GLY A 78 2.16 -14.32 11.37
CA GLY A 78 3.29 -15.12 11.83
C GLY A 78 3.11 -15.58 13.28
N GLU A 79 2.62 -14.69 14.14
CA GLU A 79 2.33 -15.01 15.53
C GLU A 79 1.21 -16.01 15.65
N ALA A 80 0.15 -15.85 14.86
CA ALA A 80 -0.97 -16.77 14.86
C ALA A 80 -0.53 -18.18 14.45
N ARG A 81 0.37 -18.28 13.51
CA ARG A 81 0.89 -19.57 13.06
C ARG A 81 1.73 -20.26 14.12
N LYS A 82 2.38 -19.51 14.96
CA LYS A 82 3.19 -20.08 16.05
C LYS A 82 2.34 -20.64 17.17
N ALA A 83 1.14 -20.12 17.30
CA ALA A 83 0.23 -20.60 18.32
C ALA A 83 -0.40 -21.91 17.87
#